data_d928c74cc573f9394b9f6739102e4b01
#
_entry.id   d928c74cc573f9394b9f6739102e4b01
#
_cell.length_a   1.000
_cell.length_b   1.000
_cell.length_c   1.000
_cell.angle_alpha   90.00
_cell.angle_beta   90.00
_cell.angle_gamma   90.00
#
_symmetry.space_group_name_H-M   'P 1'
#
loop_
_entity.id
_entity.type
_entity.pdbx_description
1 polymer ?
#
loop_
_entity_poly.entity_id
_entity_poly.type
_entity_poly.pdbx_seq_one_letter_code
_entity_poly.pdbx_strand_id
1 'polypeptide(L)'
;TLVNVSCKRTEHIDKPEPFYFILSSEKAYVNHDAIIRGWSNYMKRDFLDRLFGRSQALDILNSVLGGNIGFYHEILEALSSTPFEKNMEACNELLSLYQAEKRAVFNRRTSEDSGIDIKDTTVNNYDEFINMLEYLCTGLQSPSYKSRMRKKVIDLLSVRFLQNRKRSGYILVLDNEMLTFLIALFTKSKKTKLEDMYKQFRSYGIYFNRGTRLAIENYLLKLNLLDRKSDSGETQYVKVIL
;
A
#
# COMPACT_ATOMS: atom_id res chain seq x y z
N THR A 1 5.38 3.35 -2.49
CA THR A 1 4.25 4.03 -1.83
C THR A 1 3.78 3.22 -0.62
N LEU A 2 3.18 3.87 0.39
CA LEU A 2 2.69 3.24 1.64
C LEU A 2 1.87 1.96 1.40
N VAL A 3 1.07 1.97 0.34
CA VAL A 3 0.20 0.85 -0.04
C VAL A 3 1.01 -0.38 -0.45
N ASN A 4 2.04 -0.20 -1.26
CA ASN A 4 2.85 -1.32 -1.74
C ASN A 4 3.74 -1.90 -0.63
N VAL A 5 4.28 -1.04 0.23
CA VAL A 5 5.09 -1.47 1.39
C VAL A 5 4.31 -2.37 2.35
N SER A 6 3.02 -2.14 2.48
CA SER A 6 2.19 -2.89 3.41
C SER A 6 1.61 -4.19 2.85
N CYS A 7 1.58 -4.37 1.54
CA CYS A 7 1.07 -5.61 0.92
C CYS A 7 2.07 -6.76 1.01
N LYS A 8 3.37 -6.46 0.98
CA LYS A 8 4.45 -7.43 1.12
C LYS A 8 5.15 -7.25 2.46
N ARG A 9 5.40 -8.34 3.18
CA ARG A 9 5.93 -8.28 4.54
C ARG A 9 7.38 -7.82 4.56
N THR A 10 8.28 -8.72 4.27
CA THR A 10 9.74 -8.55 4.39
C THR A 10 10.45 -8.66 3.05
N GLU A 11 9.73 -8.99 1.97
CA GLU A 11 10.30 -9.09 0.65
C GLU A 11 10.56 -7.72 0.03
N HIS A 12 11.65 -7.60 -0.70
CA HIS A 12 11.93 -6.44 -1.51
C HIS A 12 10.84 -6.23 -2.56
N ILE A 13 10.35 -5.00 -2.69
CA ILE A 13 9.28 -4.67 -3.63
C ILE A 13 9.89 -4.29 -4.97
N ASP A 14 10.22 -5.29 -5.78
CA ASP A 14 10.68 -5.06 -7.15
C ASP A 14 9.59 -4.52 -8.06
N LYS A 15 8.34 -4.94 -7.82
CA LYS A 15 7.18 -4.53 -8.59
C LYS A 15 6.05 -4.10 -7.66
N PRO A 16 5.53 -2.88 -7.84
CA PRO A 16 4.38 -2.41 -7.06
C PRO A 16 3.15 -3.27 -7.33
N GLU A 17 2.34 -3.49 -6.29
CA GLU A 17 1.03 -4.14 -6.44
C GLU A 17 0.16 -3.37 -7.45
N PRO A 18 -0.52 -4.07 -8.36
CA PRO A 18 -1.34 -3.43 -9.38
C PRO A 18 -2.62 -2.87 -8.77
N PHE A 19 -2.73 -1.55 -8.72
CA PHE A 19 -3.96 -0.87 -8.36
C PHE A 19 -4.62 -0.28 -9.60
N TYR A 20 -5.84 -0.70 -9.87
CA TYR A 20 -6.59 -0.21 -11.02
C TYR A 20 -7.33 1.08 -10.67
N PHE A 21 -7.04 2.11 -11.44
CA PHE A 21 -7.68 3.43 -11.35
C PHE A 21 -8.61 3.65 -12.52
N ILE A 22 -9.65 4.43 -12.30
CA ILE A 22 -10.47 5.03 -13.35
C ILE A 22 -10.37 6.55 -13.30
N LEU A 23 -10.79 7.23 -14.35
CA LEU A 23 -10.97 8.67 -14.28
C LEU A 23 -12.19 9.01 -13.43
N SER A 24 -12.11 10.09 -12.66
CA SER A 24 -13.21 10.55 -11.81
C SER A 24 -14.47 10.87 -12.61
N SER A 25 -14.29 11.29 -13.88
CA SER A 25 -15.38 11.57 -14.83
C SER A 25 -16.02 10.33 -15.45
N GLU A 26 -15.41 9.14 -15.34
CA GLU A 26 -15.99 7.92 -15.87
C GLU A 26 -17.18 7.46 -15.03
N LYS A 27 -18.25 7.06 -15.73
CA LYS A 27 -19.35 6.36 -15.06
C LYS A 27 -18.86 4.95 -14.70
N ALA A 28 -19.08 4.54 -13.46
CA ALA A 28 -18.77 3.18 -13.01
C ALA A 28 -19.76 2.21 -13.65
N TYR A 29 -19.47 1.75 -14.86
CA TYR A 29 -20.26 0.72 -15.53
C TYR A 29 -19.75 -0.69 -15.20
N VAL A 30 -20.61 -1.66 -15.44
CA VAL A 30 -20.63 -3.07 -15.04
C VAL A 30 -19.33 -3.87 -15.25
N ASN A 31 -18.35 -3.38 -15.99
CA ASN A 31 -17.08 -4.07 -16.26
C ASN A 31 -15.91 -3.65 -15.35
N HIS A 32 -16.20 -2.98 -14.24
CA HIS A 32 -15.17 -2.50 -13.30
C HIS A 32 -14.93 -3.43 -12.11
N ASP A 33 -15.33 -4.67 -12.20
CA ASP A 33 -15.18 -5.67 -11.12
C ASP A 33 -13.74 -5.73 -10.56
N ALA A 34 -12.74 -5.71 -11.44
CA ALA A 34 -11.34 -5.72 -11.01
C ALA A 34 -10.96 -4.45 -10.22
N ILE A 35 -11.56 -3.31 -10.56
CA ILE A 35 -11.33 -2.01 -9.91
C ILE A 35 -12.00 -1.98 -8.54
N ILE A 36 -13.24 -2.42 -8.48
CA ILE A 36 -14.03 -2.49 -7.24
C ILE A 36 -13.43 -3.53 -6.30
N ARG A 37 -13.15 -4.73 -6.82
CA ARG A 37 -12.55 -5.82 -6.03
C ARG A 37 -11.15 -5.48 -5.56
N GLY A 38 -10.36 -4.77 -6.34
CA GLY A 38 -8.99 -4.39 -5.97
C GLY A 38 -8.96 -3.64 -4.64
N TRP A 39 -9.68 -2.53 -4.52
CA TRP A 39 -9.74 -1.77 -3.28
C TRP A 39 -10.51 -2.50 -2.16
N SER A 40 -11.65 -3.11 -2.47
CA SER A 40 -12.44 -3.84 -1.49
C SER A 40 -11.70 -5.03 -0.90
N ASN A 41 -10.99 -5.82 -1.72
CA ASN A 41 -10.19 -6.94 -1.25
C ASN A 41 -9.00 -6.48 -0.40
N TYR A 42 -8.42 -5.37 -0.77
CA TYR A 42 -7.35 -4.73 -0.03
C TYR A 42 -7.82 -4.31 1.38
N MET A 43 -8.99 -3.67 1.48
CA MET A 43 -9.57 -3.27 2.76
C MET A 43 -9.98 -4.47 3.64
N LYS A 44 -10.45 -5.58 3.03
CA LYS A 44 -10.82 -6.81 3.75
C LYS A 44 -9.63 -7.56 4.37
N ARG A 45 -8.40 -7.29 3.92
CA ARG A 45 -7.18 -7.96 4.42
C ARG A 45 -6.59 -7.30 5.67
N ASP A 46 -7.35 -6.51 6.41
CA ASP A 46 -6.91 -5.76 7.60
C ASP A 46 -5.62 -4.97 7.37
N PHE A 47 -5.42 -4.60 6.14
CA PHE A 47 -4.21 -4.00 5.64
C PHE A 47 -3.82 -2.72 6.38
N LEU A 48 -4.78 -1.82 6.63
CA LEU A 48 -4.50 -0.58 7.36
C LEU A 48 -4.12 -0.85 8.81
N ASP A 49 -4.70 -1.88 9.42
CA ASP A 49 -4.37 -2.28 10.78
C ASP A 49 -2.94 -2.82 10.84
N ARG A 50 -2.55 -3.63 9.86
CA ARG A 50 -1.17 -4.13 9.72
C ARG A 50 -0.16 -3.04 9.46
N LEU A 51 -0.50 -2.01 8.68
CA LEU A 51 0.39 -0.89 8.42
C LEU A 51 0.86 -0.23 9.72
N PHE A 52 -0.06 0.00 10.65
CA PHE A 52 0.28 0.59 11.95
C PHE A 52 1.01 -0.39 12.87
N GLY A 53 0.65 -1.68 12.82
CA GLY A 53 1.39 -2.74 13.51
C GLY A 53 2.83 -2.83 13.05
N ARG A 54 3.07 -2.74 11.75
CA ARG A 54 4.42 -2.74 11.16
C ARG A 54 5.23 -1.52 11.54
N SER A 55 4.62 -0.34 11.57
CA SER A 55 5.30 0.87 12.04
C SER A 55 5.77 0.72 13.49
N GLN A 56 4.92 0.19 14.37
CA GLN A 56 5.29 -0.09 15.76
C GLN A 56 6.38 -1.16 15.87
N ALA A 57 6.28 -2.23 15.08
CA ALA A 57 7.31 -3.28 15.05
C ALA A 57 8.66 -2.73 14.60
N LEU A 58 8.68 -1.86 13.59
CA LEU A 58 9.89 -1.19 13.12
C LEU A 58 10.50 -0.28 14.19
N ASP A 59 9.69 0.49 14.90
CA ASP A 59 10.15 1.35 15.99
C ASP A 59 10.76 0.52 17.14
N ILE A 60 10.15 -0.61 17.50
CA ILE A 60 10.67 -1.52 18.52
C ILE A 60 12.00 -2.11 18.07
N LEU A 61 12.09 -2.59 16.84
CA LEU A 61 13.32 -3.18 16.31
C LEU A 61 14.45 -2.17 16.22
N ASN A 62 14.18 -0.96 15.78
CA ASN A 62 15.18 0.11 15.78
C ASN A 62 15.67 0.46 17.19
N SER A 63 14.79 0.43 18.18
CA SER A 63 15.15 0.69 19.57
C SER A 63 16.04 -0.40 20.16
N VAL A 64 15.79 -1.66 19.82
CA VAL A 64 16.54 -2.82 20.33
C VAL A 64 17.86 -3.01 19.59
N LEU A 65 17.87 -2.84 18.28
CA LEU A 65 19.06 -3.05 17.46
C LEU A 65 20.01 -1.84 17.45
N GLY A 66 19.58 -0.70 18.01
CA GLY A 66 20.33 0.55 17.93
C GLY A 66 20.52 1.03 16.49
N GLY A 67 19.69 0.54 15.57
CA GLY A 67 19.76 0.78 14.13
C GLY A 67 18.86 1.94 13.68
N ASN A 68 19.01 2.30 12.43
CA ASN A 68 18.14 3.27 11.76
C ASN A 68 17.59 2.63 10.48
N ILE A 69 16.78 1.56 10.66
CA ILE A 69 16.13 0.87 9.56
C ILE A 69 14.99 1.76 9.06
N GLY A 70 15.10 2.27 7.84
CA GLY A 70 14.14 3.21 7.29
C GLY A 70 12.85 2.55 6.82
N PHE A 71 12.93 1.33 6.33
CA PHE A 71 11.81 0.63 5.74
C PHE A 71 11.62 -0.78 6.30
N TYR A 72 10.36 -1.18 6.45
CA TYR A 72 10.01 -2.49 7.01
C TYR A 72 10.62 -3.68 6.26
N HIS A 73 10.78 -3.60 4.94
CA HIS A 73 11.38 -4.66 4.14
C HIS A 73 12.90 -4.83 4.34
N GLU A 74 13.56 -3.83 4.89
CA GLU A 74 15.00 -3.87 5.20
C GLU A 74 15.31 -4.64 6.49
N ILE A 75 14.29 -4.93 7.30
CA ILE A 75 14.45 -5.58 8.61
C ILE A 75 15.12 -6.94 8.46
N LEU A 76 14.67 -7.77 7.53
CA LEU A 76 15.26 -9.10 7.32
C LEU A 76 16.74 -9.04 6.92
N GLU A 77 17.09 -8.11 6.05
CA GLU A 77 18.47 -7.90 5.63
C GLU A 77 19.33 -7.45 6.82
N ALA A 78 18.84 -6.52 7.60
CA ALA A 78 19.54 -6.02 8.79
C ALA A 78 19.73 -7.12 9.84
N LEU A 79 18.70 -7.95 10.09
CA LEU A 79 18.78 -9.06 11.04
C LEU A 79 19.61 -10.22 10.53
N SER A 80 19.57 -10.53 9.23
CA SER A 80 20.25 -11.68 8.62
C SER A 80 21.80 -11.54 8.61
N SER A 81 22.31 -10.38 8.95
CA SER A 81 23.76 -10.20 9.17
C SER A 81 24.30 -11.03 10.32
N THR A 82 23.44 -11.45 11.25
CA THR A 82 23.77 -12.31 12.39
C THR A 82 22.91 -13.58 12.35
N PRO A 83 23.50 -14.79 12.52
CA PRO A 83 22.73 -16.03 12.63
C PRO A 83 21.67 -15.92 13.75
N PHE A 84 20.46 -16.45 13.50
CA PHE A 84 19.34 -16.35 14.42
C PHE A 84 19.64 -16.96 15.79
N GLU A 85 20.39 -18.05 15.81
CA GLU A 85 20.77 -18.79 17.02
C GLU A 85 21.48 -17.90 18.05
N LYS A 86 22.20 -16.89 17.59
CA LYS A 86 22.87 -15.92 18.47
C LYS A 86 21.91 -14.91 19.11
N ASN A 87 20.79 -14.64 18.43
CA ASN A 87 19.80 -13.66 18.86
C ASN A 87 18.51 -14.31 19.37
N MET A 88 18.42 -15.64 19.32
CA MET A 88 17.18 -16.40 19.62
C MET A 88 16.63 -16.07 21.01
N GLU A 89 17.52 -16.08 22.02
CA GLU A 89 17.12 -15.79 23.39
C GLU A 89 16.60 -14.36 23.54
N ALA A 90 17.32 -13.36 23.00
CA ALA A 90 16.92 -11.96 23.04
C ALA A 90 15.61 -11.72 22.26
N CYS A 91 15.40 -12.39 21.12
CA CYS A 91 14.15 -12.29 20.36
C CYS A 91 12.96 -12.87 21.14
N ASN A 92 13.13 -14.03 21.77
CA ASN A 92 12.09 -14.66 22.57
C ASN A 92 11.80 -13.88 23.87
N GLU A 93 12.84 -13.34 24.51
CA GLU A 93 12.69 -12.46 25.68
C GLU A 93 11.92 -11.18 25.34
N LEU A 94 12.27 -10.52 24.25
CA LEU A 94 11.56 -9.32 23.77
C LEU A 94 10.08 -9.61 23.52
N LEU A 95 9.76 -10.73 22.85
CA LEU A 95 8.38 -11.11 22.61
C LEU A 95 7.63 -11.38 23.90
N SER A 96 8.26 -12.06 24.87
CA SER A 96 7.66 -12.38 26.18
C SER A 96 7.38 -11.10 26.97
N LEU A 97 8.34 -10.17 27.04
CA LEU A 97 8.16 -8.88 27.70
C LEU A 97 7.01 -8.08 27.06
N TYR A 98 7.01 -8.00 25.74
CA TYR A 98 5.98 -7.26 25.01
C TYR A 98 4.59 -7.89 25.19
N GLN A 99 4.49 -9.22 25.20
CA GLN A 99 3.26 -9.93 25.50
C GLN A 99 2.77 -9.66 26.93
N ALA A 100 3.65 -9.74 27.92
CA ALA A 100 3.30 -9.53 29.32
C ALA A 100 2.79 -8.11 29.57
N GLU A 101 3.49 -7.10 29.09
CA GLU A 101 3.08 -5.71 29.23
C GLU A 101 1.75 -5.43 28.54
N LYS A 102 1.56 -5.95 27.34
CA LYS A 102 0.33 -5.76 26.59
C LYS A 102 -0.86 -6.51 27.18
N ARG A 103 -0.67 -7.72 27.72
CA ARG A 103 -1.70 -8.41 28.51
C ARG A 103 -2.14 -7.55 29.71
N ALA A 104 -1.20 -6.97 30.44
CA ALA A 104 -1.50 -6.12 31.59
C ALA A 104 -2.31 -4.87 31.21
N VAL A 105 -1.98 -4.21 30.09
CA VAL A 105 -2.72 -3.05 29.56
C VAL A 105 -4.09 -3.46 29.05
N PHE A 106 -4.17 -4.60 28.40
CA PHE A 106 -5.39 -5.09 27.79
C PHE A 106 -6.42 -5.51 28.85
N ASN A 107 -6.01 -6.29 29.85
CA ASN A 107 -6.87 -6.73 30.95
C ASN A 107 -7.41 -5.58 31.80
N ARG A 108 -6.73 -4.43 31.81
CA ARG A 108 -7.23 -3.22 32.48
C ARG A 108 -8.31 -2.48 31.70
N ARG A 109 -8.40 -2.66 30.40
CA ARG A 109 -9.28 -1.89 29.51
C ARG A 109 -10.53 -2.63 29.03
N THR A 110 -10.54 -3.94 29.09
CA THR A 110 -11.63 -4.72 28.57
C THR A 110 -12.05 -5.79 29.58
N SER A 111 -13.31 -5.71 29.98
CA SER A 111 -14.03 -6.85 30.59
C SER A 111 -14.51 -7.82 29.50
N GLU A 112 -14.26 -7.54 28.23
CA GLU A 112 -14.69 -8.35 27.08
C GLU A 112 -13.50 -9.09 26.48
N ASP A 113 -13.70 -10.39 26.29
CA ASP A 113 -12.76 -11.29 25.63
C ASP A 113 -12.49 -10.81 24.21
N SER A 114 -11.29 -10.31 23.97
CA SER A 114 -10.91 -9.74 22.65
C SER A 114 -10.62 -10.82 21.62
N GLY A 115 -10.75 -12.09 21.97
CA GLY A 115 -10.46 -13.21 21.07
C GLY A 115 -9.00 -13.33 20.64
N ILE A 116 -8.09 -12.55 21.22
CA ILE A 116 -6.66 -12.65 20.93
C ILE A 116 -6.05 -13.66 21.90
N ASP A 117 -5.93 -14.88 21.42
CA ASP A 117 -5.19 -15.93 22.13
C ASP A 117 -3.70 -15.67 21.99
N ILE A 118 -3.14 -14.96 22.98
CA ILE A 118 -1.69 -14.72 23.04
C ILE A 118 -1.07 -15.99 23.59
N LYS A 119 -0.75 -16.93 22.72
CA LYS A 119 0.02 -18.12 23.06
C LYS A 119 1.45 -17.72 23.38
N ASP A 120 2.02 -18.37 24.38
CA ASP A 120 3.46 -18.31 24.61
C ASP A 120 4.10 -19.09 23.47
N THR A 121 4.60 -18.37 22.48
CA THR A 121 5.21 -18.94 21.28
C THR A 121 6.68 -18.61 21.27
N THR A 122 7.49 -19.64 21.31
CA THR A 122 8.92 -19.53 20.99
C THR A 122 9.07 -19.47 19.47
N VAL A 123 9.98 -18.62 19.02
CA VAL A 123 10.31 -18.47 17.60
C VAL A 123 11.68 -19.08 17.32
N ASN A 124 11.86 -19.65 16.12
CA ASN A 124 13.05 -20.39 15.74
C ASN A 124 13.81 -19.75 14.57
N ASN A 125 13.31 -18.66 14.02
CA ASN A 125 13.94 -17.90 12.94
C ASN A 125 13.43 -16.46 12.92
N TYR A 126 14.12 -15.59 12.16
CA TYR A 126 13.74 -14.18 12.05
C TYR A 126 12.37 -13.96 11.40
N ASP A 127 11.95 -14.80 10.47
CA ASP A 127 10.63 -14.66 9.83
C ASP A 127 9.51 -14.90 10.85
N GLU A 128 9.64 -15.93 11.68
CA GLU A 128 8.69 -16.19 12.76
C GLU A 128 8.69 -15.06 13.78
N PHE A 129 9.86 -14.56 14.15
CA PHE A 129 10.02 -13.44 15.08
C PHE A 129 9.33 -12.18 14.59
N ILE A 130 9.60 -11.75 13.34
CA ILE A 130 8.98 -10.56 12.75
C ILE A 130 7.48 -10.74 12.61
N ASN A 131 7.03 -11.91 12.16
CA ASN A 131 5.60 -12.21 12.04
C ASN A 131 4.87 -12.15 13.38
N MET A 132 5.48 -12.70 14.45
CA MET A 132 4.92 -12.65 15.79
C MET A 132 4.90 -11.22 16.33
N LEU A 133 5.96 -10.46 16.15
CA LEU A 133 6.02 -9.07 16.56
C LEU A 133 4.97 -8.21 15.83
N GLU A 134 4.83 -8.37 14.50
CA GLU A 134 3.75 -7.72 13.72
C GLU A 134 2.37 -8.11 14.24
N TYR A 135 2.16 -9.39 14.52
CA TYR A 135 0.89 -9.90 15.06
C TYR A 135 0.55 -9.24 16.40
N LEU A 136 1.50 -9.19 17.32
CA LEU A 136 1.31 -8.56 18.63
C LEU A 136 1.04 -7.05 18.48
N CYS A 137 1.83 -6.34 17.69
CA CYS A 137 1.65 -4.91 17.45
C CYS A 137 0.29 -4.60 16.82
N THR A 138 -0.16 -5.43 15.89
CA THR A 138 -1.46 -5.25 15.21
C THR A 138 -2.63 -5.68 16.11
N GLY A 139 -2.51 -6.85 16.72
CA GLY A 139 -3.58 -7.47 17.52
C GLY A 139 -3.93 -6.70 18.78
N LEU A 140 -2.91 -6.12 19.42
CA LEU A 140 -3.05 -5.42 20.71
C LEU A 140 -3.47 -3.94 20.58
N GLN A 141 -3.68 -3.45 19.37
CA GLN A 141 -4.28 -2.13 19.17
C GLN A 141 -5.77 -2.15 19.49
N SER A 142 -6.25 -1.14 20.21
CA SER A 142 -7.67 -1.06 20.52
C SER A 142 -8.54 -0.91 19.26
N PRO A 143 -9.75 -1.49 19.22
CA PRO A 143 -10.66 -1.35 18.09
C PRO A 143 -10.97 0.11 17.73
N SER A 144 -11.10 0.97 18.74
CA SER A 144 -11.31 2.41 18.55
C SER A 144 -10.11 3.11 17.88
N TYR A 145 -8.89 2.71 18.21
CA TYR A 145 -7.68 3.22 17.58
C TYR A 145 -7.62 2.80 16.11
N LYS A 146 -7.79 1.49 15.82
CA LYS A 146 -7.84 0.96 14.46
C LYS A 146 -8.87 1.69 13.60
N SER A 147 -10.09 1.86 14.12
CA SER A 147 -11.18 2.54 13.41
C SER A 147 -10.83 4.01 13.09
N ARG A 148 -10.28 4.74 14.06
CA ARG A 148 -9.88 6.14 13.85
C ARG A 148 -8.76 6.29 12.83
N MET A 149 -7.74 5.42 12.88
CA MET A 149 -6.63 5.44 11.95
C MET A 149 -7.07 5.07 10.54
N ARG A 150 -7.89 4.02 10.41
CA ARG A 150 -8.50 3.61 9.14
C ARG A 150 -9.29 4.77 8.52
N LYS A 151 -10.11 5.45 9.31
CA LYS A 151 -10.87 6.63 8.85
C LYS A 151 -9.95 7.73 8.34
N LYS A 152 -8.92 8.10 9.08
CA LYS A 152 -7.96 9.15 8.67
C LYS A 152 -7.27 8.83 7.34
N VAL A 153 -6.86 7.57 7.12
CA VAL A 153 -6.26 7.16 5.85
C VAL A 153 -7.28 7.25 4.70
N ILE A 154 -8.52 6.80 4.92
CA ILE A 154 -9.60 6.93 3.94
C ILE A 154 -9.88 8.40 3.64
N ASP A 155 -9.98 9.25 4.65
CA ASP A 155 -10.22 10.68 4.49
C ASP A 155 -9.10 11.33 3.67
N LEU A 156 -7.82 11.02 3.98
CA LEU A 156 -6.66 11.50 3.24
C LEU A 156 -6.68 11.07 1.76
N LEU A 157 -6.95 9.80 1.50
CA LEU A 157 -7.01 9.26 0.14
C LEU A 157 -8.23 9.82 -0.63
N SER A 158 -9.34 10.12 0.07
CA SER A 158 -10.57 10.63 -0.55
C SER A 158 -10.41 12.05 -1.09
N VAL A 159 -9.35 12.76 -0.72
CA VAL A 159 -9.06 14.09 -1.28
C VAL A 159 -8.79 14.01 -2.79
N ARG A 160 -8.06 12.96 -3.26
CA ARG A 160 -7.60 12.89 -4.65
C ARG A 160 -7.73 11.51 -5.31
N PHE A 161 -7.67 10.43 -4.54
CA PHE A 161 -7.46 9.09 -5.07
C PHE A 161 -8.58 8.11 -4.80
N LEU A 162 -9.54 8.44 -3.94
CA LEU A 162 -10.57 7.52 -3.51
C LEU A 162 -11.94 8.19 -3.61
N GLN A 163 -12.87 7.56 -4.31
CA GLN A 163 -14.23 8.07 -4.46
C GLN A 163 -15.25 7.05 -3.98
N ASN A 164 -16.19 7.49 -3.14
CA ASN A 164 -17.32 6.66 -2.74
C ASN A 164 -18.38 6.64 -3.85
N ARG A 165 -18.61 5.45 -4.43
CA ARG A 165 -19.59 5.19 -5.50
C ARG A 165 -20.86 4.49 -4.97
N LYS A 166 -21.27 4.83 -3.75
CA LYS A 166 -22.49 4.29 -3.11
C LYS A 166 -22.48 2.74 -3.07
N ARG A 167 -23.31 2.08 -3.91
CA ARG A 167 -23.43 0.61 -3.94
C ARG A 167 -22.11 -0.12 -4.25
N SER A 168 -21.23 0.50 -5.04
CA SER A 168 -19.91 -0.06 -5.38
C SER A 168 -18.85 0.22 -4.30
N GLY A 169 -19.19 0.97 -3.25
CA GLY A 169 -18.24 1.34 -2.22
C GLY A 169 -17.18 2.33 -2.72
N TYR A 170 -16.01 2.28 -2.09
CA TYR A 170 -14.87 3.11 -2.48
C TYR A 170 -14.12 2.50 -3.66
N ILE A 171 -13.77 3.33 -4.62
CA ILE A 171 -12.94 2.96 -5.78
C ILE A 171 -11.80 3.96 -5.96
N LEU A 172 -10.69 3.48 -6.54
CA LEU A 172 -9.55 4.32 -6.86
C LEU A 172 -9.82 5.13 -8.13
N VAL A 173 -9.62 6.43 -8.03
CA VAL A 173 -9.86 7.39 -9.12
C VAL A 173 -8.65 8.30 -9.32
N LEU A 174 -8.50 8.81 -10.53
CA LEU A 174 -7.68 9.97 -10.83
C LEU A 174 -8.58 11.06 -11.41
N ASP A 175 -8.50 12.26 -10.86
CA ASP A 175 -9.10 13.41 -11.50
C ASP A 175 -8.22 13.90 -12.67
N ASN A 176 -8.77 14.75 -13.52
CA ASN A 176 -8.07 15.25 -14.70
C ASN A 176 -6.85 16.10 -14.34
N GLU A 177 -6.90 16.81 -13.22
CA GLU A 177 -5.79 17.63 -12.74
C GLU A 177 -4.61 16.75 -12.32
N MET A 178 -4.86 15.75 -11.49
CA MET A 178 -3.84 14.80 -11.05
C MET A 178 -3.29 13.97 -12.21
N LEU A 179 -4.15 13.54 -13.13
CA LEU A 179 -3.73 12.82 -14.34
C LEU A 179 -2.78 13.70 -15.17
N THR A 180 -3.14 14.97 -15.42
CA THR A 180 -2.33 15.91 -16.19
C THR A 180 -0.98 16.17 -15.50
N PHE A 181 -1.01 16.36 -14.17
CA PHE A 181 0.22 16.53 -13.38
C PHE A 181 1.16 15.33 -13.50
N LEU A 182 0.64 14.11 -13.35
CA LEU A 182 1.43 12.88 -13.47
C LEU A 182 1.98 12.70 -14.89
N ILE A 183 1.19 13.03 -15.93
CA ILE A 183 1.64 12.97 -17.30
C ILE A 183 2.76 13.99 -17.54
N ALA A 184 2.62 15.22 -17.05
CA ALA A 184 3.68 16.24 -17.13
C ALA A 184 4.97 15.75 -16.46
N LEU A 185 4.86 15.15 -15.28
CA LEU A 185 5.99 14.57 -14.56
C LEU A 185 6.69 13.46 -15.36
N PHE A 186 5.94 12.59 -16.02
CA PHE A 186 6.47 11.46 -16.78
C PHE A 186 7.01 11.83 -18.15
N THR A 187 6.43 12.82 -18.81
CA THR A 187 6.93 13.31 -20.10
C THR A 187 8.13 14.26 -19.96
N LYS A 188 8.26 14.89 -18.77
CA LYS A 188 9.33 15.86 -18.48
C LYS A 188 9.49 16.89 -19.60
N SER A 189 10.63 16.87 -20.30
CA SER A 189 10.97 17.84 -21.37
C SER A 189 10.97 17.24 -22.77
N LYS A 190 10.45 16.04 -22.97
CA LYS A 190 10.47 15.39 -24.29
C LYS A 190 9.17 14.66 -24.60
N LYS A 191 8.83 14.67 -25.90
CA LYS A 191 7.73 13.88 -26.45
C LYS A 191 7.93 12.39 -26.13
N THR A 192 6.94 11.75 -25.54
CA THR A 192 7.03 10.39 -25.02
C THR A 192 5.99 9.49 -25.71
N LYS A 193 6.36 8.27 -26.06
CA LYS A 193 5.38 7.29 -26.58
C LYS A 193 4.30 7.04 -25.54
N LEU A 194 3.05 6.95 -25.99
CA LEU A 194 1.90 6.71 -25.11
C LEU A 194 2.07 5.43 -24.28
N GLU A 195 2.58 4.36 -24.88
CA GLU A 195 2.82 3.12 -24.16
C GLU A 195 3.93 3.23 -23.10
N ASP A 196 4.96 4.04 -23.36
CA ASP A 196 6.02 4.27 -22.37
C ASP A 196 5.51 5.14 -21.22
N MET A 197 4.59 6.08 -21.48
CA MET A 197 3.86 6.78 -20.43
C MET A 197 3.06 5.79 -19.55
N TYR A 198 2.35 4.83 -20.14
CA TYR A 198 1.65 3.80 -19.36
C TYR A 198 2.60 2.88 -18.58
N LYS A 199 3.81 2.60 -19.10
CA LYS A 199 4.84 1.88 -18.33
C LYS A 199 5.28 2.67 -17.10
N GLN A 200 5.42 3.99 -17.22
CA GLN A 200 5.71 4.84 -16.06
C GLN A 200 4.59 4.77 -15.02
N PHE A 201 3.33 4.87 -15.41
CA PHE A 201 2.22 4.68 -14.46
C PHE A 201 2.31 3.31 -13.75
N ARG A 202 2.58 2.23 -14.49
CA ARG A 202 2.72 0.89 -13.91
C ARG A 202 3.88 0.78 -12.92
N SER A 203 5.01 1.46 -13.18
CA SER A 203 6.13 1.46 -12.24
C SER A 203 5.81 2.12 -10.90
N TYR A 204 4.76 2.95 -10.84
CA TYR A 204 4.22 3.52 -9.62
C TYR A 204 3.00 2.73 -9.07
N GLY A 205 2.66 1.59 -9.65
CA GLY A 205 1.52 0.76 -9.23
C GLY A 205 0.16 1.27 -9.72
N ILE A 206 0.14 2.23 -10.66
CA ILE A 206 -1.08 2.80 -11.23
C ILE A 206 -1.39 2.06 -12.54
N TYR A 207 -2.48 1.30 -12.53
CA TYR A 207 -2.92 0.50 -13.67
C TYR A 207 -4.25 1.02 -14.19
N PHE A 208 -4.42 0.94 -15.49
CA PHE A 208 -5.67 1.32 -16.18
C PHE A 208 -6.18 0.13 -16.99
N ASN A 209 -7.47 -0.12 -16.92
CA ASN A 209 -8.10 -1.07 -17.83
C ASN A 209 -8.24 -0.46 -19.25
N ARG A 210 -8.69 -1.26 -20.22
CA ARG A 210 -8.83 -0.82 -21.60
C ARG A 210 -9.77 0.38 -21.75
N GLY A 211 -10.89 0.40 -21.02
CA GLY A 211 -11.86 1.50 -21.06
C GLY A 211 -11.27 2.81 -20.57
N THR A 212 -10.59 2.75 -19.42
CA THR A 212 -9.91 3.93 -18.85
C THR A 212 -8.77 4.42 -19.74
N ARG A 213 -7.99 3.55 -20.38
CA ARG A 213 -6.98 3.97 -21.36
C ARG A 213 -7.61 4.74 -22.50
N LEU A 214 -8.73 4.25 -23.06
CA LEU A 214 -9.45 4.96 -24.11
C LEU A 214 -9.96 6.32 -23.64
N ALA A 215 -10.45 6.42 -22.40
CA ALA A 215 -10.89 7.68 -21.82
C ALA A 215 -9.71 8.68 -21.65
N ILE A 216 -8.53 8.19 -21.24
CA ILE A 216 -7.29 8.98 -21.16
C ILE A 216 -6.85 9.47 -22.55
N GLU A 217 -6.86 8.60 -23.55
CA GLU A 217 -6.55 8.98 -24.95
C GLU A 217 -7.48 10.07 -25.46
N ASN A 218 -8.79 9.92 -25.25
CA ASN A 218 -9.78 10.93 -25.62
C ASN A 218 -9.58 12.24 -24.88
N TYR A 219 -9.20 12.19 -23.62
CA TYR A 219 -8.86 13.38 -22.83
C TYR A 219 -7.63 14.10 -23.40
N LEU A 220 -6.56 13.36 -23.69
CA LEU A 220 -5.34 13.91 -24.27
C LEU A 220 -5.57 14.50 -25.69
N LEU A 221 -6.45 13.87 -26.48
CA LEU A 221 -6.85 14.40 -27.80
C LEU A 221 -7.59 15.73 -27.65
N LYS A 222 -8.53 15.85 -26.70
CA LYS A 222 -9.27 17.10 -26.44
C LYS A 222 -8.34 18.24 -26.03
N LEU A 223 -7.25 17.93 -25.33
CA LEU A 223 -6.24 18.90 -24.94
C LEU A 223 -5.17 19.14 -26.02
N ASN A 224 -5.29 18.51 -27.19
CA ASN A 224 -4.27 18.55 -28.25
C ASN A 224 -2.87 18.09 -27.77
N LEU A 225 -2.84 17.18 -26.80
CA LEU A 225 -1.62 16.62 -26.22
C LEU A 225 -1.22 15.26 -26.81
N LEU A 226 -2.02 14.68 -27.69
CA LEU A 226 -1.76 13.40 -28.33
C LEU A 226 -1.57 13.57 -29.84
N ASP A 227 -0.38 13.21 -30.32
CA ASP A 227 -0.09 13.15 -31.75
C ASP A 227 -0.28 11.74 -32.29
N ARG A 228 -1.03 11.62 -33.38
CA ARG A 228 -1.13 10.40 -34.20
C ARG A 228 -0.25 10.58 -35.42
N LYS A 229 0.73 9.73 -35.65
CA LYS A 229 1.42 9.69 -36.95
C LYS A 229 0.52 8.94 -37.93
N SER A 230 0.20 9.60 -39.06
CA SER A 230 -0.84 9.15 -40.01
C SER A 230 -0.44 8.02 -40.96
N ASP A 231 0.83 7.68 -41.16
CA ASP A 231 1.23 6.88 -42.33
C ASP A 231 1.71 5.46 -42.09
N SER A 232 1.76 4.98 -40.87
CA SER A 232 2.06 3.55 -40.58
C SER A 232 1.46 3.09 -39.25
N GLY A 233 0.28 3.55 -39.01
CA GLY A 233 -0.70 3.09 -38.03
C GLY A 233 -0.16 2.49 -36.77
N GLU A 234 0.35 3.10 -35.77
CA GLU A 234 0.24 2.55 -34.41
C GLU A 234 0.99 3.34 -33.32
N THR A 235 1.98 4.16 -33.61
CA THR A 235 2.72 4.81 -32.54
C THR A 235 2.14 6.19 -32.21
N GLN A 236 1.46 6.28 -31.07
CA GLN A 236 0.96 7.54 -30.54
C GLN A 236 2.00 8.16 -29.58
N TYR A 237 2.09 9.48 -29.59
CA TYR A 237 3.02 10.24 -28.76
C TYR A 237 2.29 11.30 -27.94
N VAL A 238 2.64 11.38 -26.67
CA VAL A 238 2.19 12.44 -25.78
C VAL A 238 3.16 13.62 -25.88
N LYS A 239 2.62 14.81 -26.13
CA LYS A 239 3.37 16.05 -26.14
C LYS A 239 3.81 16.45 -24.74
N VAL A 240 4.83 17.28 -24.67
CA VAL A 240 5.26 17.88 -23.41
C VAL A 240 4.17 18.80 -22.88
N ILE A 241 3.89 18.70 -21.60
CA ILE A 241 3.01 19.62 -20.87
C ILE A 241 3.94 20.56 -20.11
N LEU A 242 3.99 21.79 -20.55
CA LEU A 242 4.76 22.86 -19.89
C LEU A 242 3.90 23.60 -18.88
#